data_8236649ddc9bf3aebcc49567127635f5
#
_entry.id   8236649ddc9bf3aebcc49567127635f5
#
_cell.length_a   1.000
_cell.length_b   1.000
_cell.length_c   1.000
_cell.angle_alpha   90.00
_cell.angle_beta   90.00
_cell.angle_gamma   90.00
#
_symmetry.space_group_name_H-M   'P 1'
#
loop_
_entity.id
_entity.type
_entity.pdbx_description
1 polymer ?
#
loop_
_entity_poly.entity_id
_entity_poly.type
_entity_poly.pdbx_seq_one_letter_code
_entity_poly.pdbx_strand_id
1 'polypeptide(L)'
;MNLIQTINDKLFELYKGYEDVSRYMSKWIEYYDSFGNQNFYIRYKDNERKKIDVKETLHSIDGETLLKIAIDLGVETPDFIPSIPVFKNELKSDFETASQTFEKAYKNVEDDPSLAIALANSALECIIKEILSDDRVNTQYNEKDTLSKLISTICKAFRLDTDHSFPTEIKKIANSLINCCKAIEDIRSSKTIVHGKKDDDNIVKNPLYAYFIVNSVSTIGLFLLSFYKEQYPKIVPQYPTDLNPNDLPF
;
A
#
# COMPACT_ATOMS: atom_id res chain seq x y z
N MET A 1 4.20 22.00 0.09
CA MET A 1 4.71 22.00 1.50
C MET A 1 5.75 20.91 1.63
N ASN A 2 6.92 21.18 2.22
CA ASN A 2 7.96 20.12 2.35
C ASN A 2 7.71 19.38 3.66
N LEU A 3 7.19 18.16 3.59
CA LEU A 3 6.85 17.33 4.76
C LEU A 3 8.02 17.18 5.74
N ILE A 4 9.24 16.99 5.25
CA ILE A 4 10.44 16.86 6.09
C ILE A 4 10.69 18.15 6.87
N GLN A 5 10.52 19.33 6.24
CA GLN A 5 10.67 20.60 6.95
C GLN A 5 9.60 20.75 8.04
N THR A 6 8.36 20.41 7.74
CA THR A 6 7.25 20.50 8.71
C THR A 6 7.45 19.55 9.89
N ILE A 7 7.89 18.30 9.64
CA ILE A 7 8.24 17.35 10.71
C ILE A 7 9.40 17.90 11.56
N ASN A 8 10.46 18.43 10.91
CA ASN A 8 11.60 19.00 11.61
C ASN A 8 11.16 20.13 12.55
N ASP A 9 10.35 21.06 12.08
CA ASP A 9 9.89 22.20 12.85
C ASP A 9 8.99 21.76 14.01
N LYS A 10 8.12 20.78 13.77
CA LYS A 10 7.24 20.21 14.80
C LYS A 10 8.02 19.47 15.89
N LEU A 11 9.07 18.75 15.54
CA LEU A 11 9.96 18.10 16.50
C LEU A 11 10.57 19.10 17.46
N PHE A 12 11.10 20.24 16.96
CA PHE A 12 11.69 21.27 17.83
C PHE A 12 10.66 22.16 18.53
N GLU A 13 9.41 22.15 18.10
CA GLU A 13 8.29 22.73 18.86
C GLU A 13 7.96 21.89 20.09
N LEU A 14 7.89 20.57 19.95
CA LEU A 14 7.49 19.64 21.00
C LEU A 14 8.62 19.26 21.96
N TYR A 15 9.85 19.18 21.47
CA TYR A 15 11.02 18.71 22.21
C TYR A 15 12.06 19.83 22.35
N LYS A 16 12.44 20.14 23.59
CA LYS A 16 13.31 21.30 23.89
C LYS A 16 14.79 21.10 23.56
N GLY A 17 15.22 19.89 23.29
CA GLY A 17 16.64 19.58 23.08
C GLY A 17 16.90 18.48 22.06
N TYR A 18 18.11 18.49 21.50
CA TYR A 18 18.56 17.47 20.54
C TYR A 18 18.53 16.05 21.11
N GLU A 19 18.73 15.90 22.42
CA GLU A 19 18.67 14.60 23.09
C GLU A 19 17.26 14.03 23.11
N ASP A 20 16.26 14.85 23.40
CA ASP A 20 14.85 14.44 23.40
C ASP A 20 14.37 14.10 22.02
N VAL A 21 14.77 14.89 21.00
CA VAL A 21 14.49 14.60 19.59
C VAL A 21 15.14 13.29 19.17
N SER A 22 16.41 13.06 19.55
CA SER A 22 17.11 11.80 19.25
C SER A 22 16.43 10.61 19.90
N ARG A 23 15.98 10.72 21.16
CA ARG A 23 15.23 9.69 21.88
C ARG A 23 13.89 9.42 21.22
N TYR A 24 13.17 10.44 20.75
CA TYR A 24 11.94 10.28 19.99
C TYR A 24 12.18 9.52 18.69
N MET A 25 13.17 9.95 17.90
CA MET A 25 13.51 9.30 16.63
C MET A 25 13.92 7.84 16.81
N SER A 26 14.62 7.51 17.92
CA SER A 26 15.04 6.14 18.22
C SER A 26 13.88 5.17 18.42
N LYS A 27 12.68 5.63 18.77
CA LYS A 27 11.47 4.77 18.90
C LYS A 27 11.02 4.18 17.57
N TRP A 28 11.42 4.78 16.46
CA TRP A 28 11.02 4.37 15.10
C TRP A 28 12.04 3.48 14.42
N ILE A 29 13.15 3.15 15.13
CA ILE A 29 14.17 2.23 14.62
C ILE A 29 13.65 0.80 14.75
N GLU A 30 13.57 0.12 13.62
CA GLU A 30 13.24 -1.30 13.53
C GLU A 30 14.50 -2.07 13.09
N TYR A 31 14.84 -3.13 13.82
CA TYR A 31 15.98 -3.98 13.53
C TYR A 31 15.53 -5.18 12.69
N TYR A 32 16.20 -5.42 11.55
CA TYR A 32 15.84 -6.50 10.65
C TYR A 32 16.54 -7.82 10.98
N ASP A 33 17.69 -7.75 11.67
CA ASP A 33 18.48 -8.93 12.04
C ASP A 33 19.29 -8.70 13.31
N SER A 34 19.93 -9.77 13.77
CA SER A 34 20.85 -9.76 14.94
C SER A 34 22.18 -9.05 14.67
N PHE A 35 22.51 -8.71 13.42
CA PHE A 35 23.73 -7.99 13.05
C PHE A 35 23.58 -6.47 13.12
N GLY A 36 22.38 -5.97 13.49
CA GLY A 36 22.13 -4.56 13.68
C GLY A 36 21.73 -3.80 12.42
N ASN A 37 21.33 -4.51 11.34
CA ASN A 37 20.69 -3.85 10.20
C ASN A 37 19.34 -3.30 10.62
N GLN A 38 19.10 -2.04 10.26
CA GLN A 38 17.90 -1.30 10.68
C GLN A 38 17.33 -0.45 9.55
N ASN A 39 16.05 -0.06 9.68
CA ASN A 39 15.32 0.69 8.66
C ASN A 39 15.95 2.06 8.34
N PHE A 40 16.57 2.72 9.32
CA PHE A 40 17.34 3.96 9.11
C PHE A 40 18.34 4.18 10.23
N TYR A 41 19.27 5.12 10.03
CA TYR A 41 20.29 5.50 11.01
C TYR A 41 20.14 6.96 11.40
N ILE A 42 20.21 7.27 12.70
CA ILE A 42 20.23 8.64 13.18
C ILE A 42 21.56 9.29 12.76
N ARG A 43 21.45 10.40 12.03
CA ARG A 43 22.59 11.21 11.63
C ARG A 43 22.84 12.31 12.67
N TYR A 44 24.11 12.61 12.91
CA TYR A 44 24.53 13.63 13.87
C TYR A 44 25.39 14.68 13.18
N LYS A 45 25.25 15.95 13.63
CA LYS A 45 26.04 17.08 13.15
C LYS A 45 27.44 17.15 13.76
N ASP A 46 27.65 16.45 14.87
CA ASP A 46 28.91 16.43 15.62
C ASP A 46 29.39 14.99 15.87
N ASN A 47 30.71 14.85 16.07
CA ASN A 47 31.35 13.57 16.33
C ASN A 47 31.02 13.01 17.71
N GLU A 48 30.56 13.85 18.65
CA GLU A 48 30.19 13.43 20.02
C GLU A 48 28.74 12.90 20.08
N ARG A 49 28.01 12.89 18.96
CA ARG A 49 26.60 12.43 18.83
C ARG A 49 25.63 13.15 19.77
N LYS A 50 25.91 14.42 20.06
CA LYS A 50 25.05 15.25 20.93
C LYS A 50 23.99 16.02 20.14
N LYS A 51 24.26 16.33 18.87
CA LYS A 51 23.37 17.13 18.01
C LYS A 51 22.88 16.32 16.83
N ILE A 52 21.67 15.78 16.92
CA ILE A 52 21.05 15.09 15.80
C ILE A 52 20.89 16.02 14.59
N ASP A 53 21.24 15.54 13.41
CA ASP A 53 20.83 16.15 12.15
C ASP A 53 19.49 15.59 11.72
N VAL A 54 18.42 16.26 12.16
CA VAL A 54 17.05 15.81 11.93
C VAL A 54 16.74 15.73 10.44
N LYS A 55 17.17 16.72 9.64
CA LYS A 55 16.87 16.73 8.21
C LYS A 55 17.53 15.57 7.48
N GLU A 56 18.82 15.36 7.70
CA GLU A 56 19.55 14.25 7.10
C GLU A 56 19.02 12.88 7.60
N THR A 57 18.61 12.82 8.87
CA THR A 57 17.95 11.61 9.40
C THR A 57 16.63 11.36 8.69
N LEU A 58 15.74 12.37 8.58
CA LEU A 58 14.44 12.23 7.92
C LEU A 58 14.57 11.90 6.42
N HIS A 59 15.59 12.44 5.74
CA HIS A 59 15.86 12.08 4.33
C HIS A 59 16.28 10.62 4.13
N SER A 60 16.82 9.97 5.15
CA SER A 60 17.22 8.56 5.09
C SER A 60 16.09 7.58 5.42
N ILE A 61 14.95 8.08 5.91
CA ILE A 61 13.80 7.27 6.32
C ILE A 61 12.94 6.97 5.09
N ASP A 62 12.42 5.75 5.02
CA ASP A 62 11.44 5.38 4.01
C ASP A 62 10.11 6.14 4.17
N GLY A 63 9.36 6.24 3.07
CA GLY A 63 8.14 7.06 3.04
C GLY A 63 7.05 6.60 4.00
N GLU A 64 6.98 5.31 4.33
CA GLU A 64 5.99 4.77 5.26
C GLU A 64 6.30 5.18 6.70
N THR A 65 7.53 4.96 7.14
CA THR A 65 8.01 5.36 8.46
C THR A 65 7.93 6.89 8.64
N LEU A 66 8.28 7.65 7.59
CA LEU A 66 8.17 9.11 7.61
C LEU A 66 6.72 9.58 7.80
N LEU A 67 5.78 8.91 7.15
CA LEU A 67 4.36 9.21 7.29
C LEU A 67 3.83 8.85 8.70
N LYS A 68 4.24 7.71 9.26
CA LYS A 68 3.91 7.32 10.65
C LYS A 68 4.40 8.37 11.65
N ILE A 69 5.63 8.87 11.48
CA ILE A 69 6.20 9.96 12.29
C ILE A 69 5.37 11.24 12.15
N ALA A 70 4.99 11.63 10.93
CA ALA A 70 4.18 12.81 10.71
C ALA A 70 2.82 12.72 11.41
N ILE A 71 2.15 11.58 11.32
CA ILE A 71 0.85 11.32 11.98
C ILE A 71 1.01 11.39 13.51
N ASP A 72 2.03 10.73 14.07
CA ASP A 72 2.28 10.71 15.53
C ASP A 72 2.56 12.12 16.08
N LEU A 73 3.24 12.96 15.32
CA LEU A 73 3.52 14.36 15.67
C LEU A 73 2.32 15.30 15.45
N GLY A 74 1.21 14.82 14.88
CA GLY A 74 0.08 15.66 14.51
C GLY A 74 0.43 16.70 13.41
N VAL A 75 1.41 16.37 12.57
CA VAL A 75 1.71 17.18 11.39
C VAL A 75 0.61 16.94 10.37
N GLU A 76 0.03 18.04 9.85
CA GLU A 76 -0.88 17.95 8.71
C GLU A 76 -0.15 17.24 7.56
N THR A 77 -0.49 16.00 7.36
CA THR A 77 -0.11 15.30 6.14
C THR A 77 -0.92 15.88 5.01
N PRO A 78 -0.36 15.99 3.78
CA PRO A 78 -1.17 16.37 2.63
C PRO A 78 -2.46 15.55 2.66
N ASP A 79 -3.61 16.13 2.27
CA ASP A 79 -4.96 15.53 2.28
C ASP A 79 -5.07 14.20 1.48
N PHE A 80 -3.95 13.51 1.30
CA PHE A 80 -3.91 12.17 0.76
C PHE A 80 -4.41 11.19 1.81
N ILE A 81 -5.46 10.50 1.46
CA ILE A 81 -5.82 9.27 2.18
C ILE A 81 -4.52 8.43 2.22
N PRO A 82 -4.04 8.04 3.41
CA PRO A 82 -2.77 7.30 3.56
C PRO A 82 -2.72 5.98 2.77
N SER A 83 -3.86 5.54 2.25
CA SER A 83 -4.00 4.30 1.47
C SER A 83 -3.07 4.24 0.24
N ILE A 84 -2.84 5.33 -0.48
CA ILE A 84 -2.05 5.26 -1.72
C ILE A 84 -0.57 4.94 -1.47
N PRO A 85 0.17 5.66 -0.60
CA PRO A 85 1.55 5.32 -0.29
C PRO A 85 1.71 3.92 0.28
N VAL A 86 0.85 3.52 1.22
CA VAL A 86 0.86 2.19 1.81
C VAL A 86 0.60 1.12 0.74
N PHE A 87 -0.42 1.33 -0.10
CA PHE A 87 -0.75 0.41 -1.19
C PHE A 87 0.40 0.25 -2.18
N LYS A 88 1.05 1.35 -2.58
CA LYS A 88 2.23 1.30 -3.46
C LYS A 88 3.37 0.48 -2.85
N ASN A 89 3.61 0.63 -1.56
CA ASN A 89 4.65 -0.13 -0.86
C ASN A 89 4.29 -1.61 -0.76
N GLU A 90 3.05 -1.93 -0.44
CA GLU A 90 2.55 -3.31 -0.39
C GLU A 90 2.68 -4.05 -1.73
N LEU A 91 2.51 -3.33 -2.85
CA LEU A 91 2.63 -3.91 -4.18
C LEU A 91 4.09 -4.19 -4.59
N LYS A 92 5.07 -3.44 -4.09
CA LYS A 92 6.47 -3.54 -4.53
C LYS A 92 7.12 -4.89 -4.25
N SER A 93 6.72 -5.58 -3.19
CA SER A 93 7.38 -6.81 -2.76
C SER A 93 6.97 -8.04 -3.56
N ASP A 94 5.70 -8.13 -3.96
CA ASP A 94 5.14 -9.39 -4.47
C ASP A 94 4.22 -9.22 -5.70
N PHE A 95 3.92 -7.96 -6.10
CA PHE A 95 2.94 -7.65 -7.14
C PHE A 95 3.50 -6.65 -8.15
N GLU A 96 4.64 -6.98 -8.79
CA GLU A 96 5.40 -6.04 -9.63
C GLU A 96 4.57 -5.44 -10.77
N THR A 97 3.83 -6.28 -11.52
CA THR A 97 3.00 -5.82 -12.65
C THR A 97 1.89 -4.88 -12.17
N ALA A 98 1.21 -5.21 -11.08
CA ALA A 98 0.19 -4.37 -10.48
C ALA A 98 0.79 -3.06 -9.95
N SER A 99 1.98 -3.11 -9.33
CA SER A 99 2.73 -1.96 -8.84
C SER A 99 3.03 -0.96 -9.96
N GLN A 100 3.60 -1.43 -11.06
CA GLN A 100 3.93 -0.59 -12.23
C GLN A 100 2.68 0.00 -12.87
N THR A 101 1.59 -0.79 -12.96
CA THR A 101 0.32 -0.35 -13.54
C THR A 101 -0.35 0.70 -12.67
N PHE A 102 -0.37 0.49 -11.36
CA PHE A 102 -0.94 1.45 -10.42
C PHE A 102 -0.14 2.76 -10.35
N GLU A 103 1.19 2.68 -10.41
CA GLU A 103 2.04 3.87 -10.48
C GLU A 103 1.73 4.73 -11.72
N LYS A 104 1.51 4.09 -12.87
CA LYS A 104 1.07 4.78 -14.08
C LYS A 104 -0.32 5.38 -13.91
N ALA A 105 -1.26 4.65 -13.29
CA ALA A 105 -2.60 5.17 -13.00
C ALA A 105 -2.51 6.47 -12.19
N TYR A 106 -1.77 6.45 -11.09
CA TYR A 106 -1.63 7.60 -10.21
C TYR A 106 -1.00 8.82 -10.89
N LYS A 107 0.02 8.61 -11.74
CA LYS A 107 0.68 9.69 -12.48
C LYS A 107 -0.21 10.37 -13.52
N ASN A 108 -1.20 9.66 -14.04
CA ASN A 108 -2.08 10.18 -15.09
C ASN A 108 -3.38 10.80 -14.58
N VAL A 109 -3.60 10.87 -13.25
CA VAL A 109 -4.88 11.35 -12.69
C VAL A 109 -5.22 12.76 -13.14
N GLU A 110 -4.24 13.67 -13.20
CA GLU A 110 -4.44 15.06 -13.61
C GLU A 110 -4.48 15.20 -15.14
N ASP A 111 -3.53 14.59 -15.84
CA ASP A 111 -3.32 14.81 -17.27
C ASP A 111 -4.27 13.96 -18.15
N ASP A 112 -4.55 12.72 -17.74
CA ASP A 112 -5.49 11.83 -18.42
C ASP A 112 -6.31 11.00 -17.42
N PRO A 113 -7.37 11.61 -16.85
CA PRO A 113 -8.25 10.95 -15.89
C PRO A 113 -8.85 9.63 -16.40
N SER A 114 -9.15 9.57 -17.69
CA SER A 114 -9.72 8.39 -18.35
C SER A 114 -8.72 7.22 -18.35
N LEU A 115 -7.48 7.48 -18.73
CA LEU A 115 -6.41 6.48 -18.70
C LEU A 115 -6.10 6.05 -17.25
N ALA A 116 -6.08 6.98 -16.30
CA ALA A 116 -5.86 6.68 -14.89
C ALA A 116 -6.88 5.68 -14.35
N ILE A 117 -8.17 5.86 -14.67
CA ILE A 117 -9.23 4.93 -14.28
C ILE A 117 -9.03 3.55 -14.89
N ALA A 118 -8.71 3.49 -16.18
CA ALA A 118 -8.48 2.22 -16.88
C ALA A 118 -7.29 1.45 -16.29
N LEU A 119 -6.21 2.16 -15.97
CA LEU A 119 -5.02 1.56 -15.36
C LEU A 119 -5.27 1.13 -13.91
N ALA A 120 -6.02 1.91 -13.12
CA ALA A 120 -6.39 1.53 -11.76
C ALA A 120 -7.23 0.25 -11.73
N ASN A 121 -8.23 0.13 -12.61
CA ASN A 121 -8.99 -1.11 -12.78
C ASN A 121 -8.06 -2.29 -13.13
N SER A 122 -7.15 -2.12 -14.09
CA SER A 122 -6.23 -3.17 -14.51
C SER A 122 -5.26 -3.58 -13.40
N ALA A 123 -4.81 -2.64 -12.58
CA ALA A 123 -3.97 -2.96 -11.42
C ALA A 123 -4.71 -3.84 -10.40
N LEU A 124 -5.99 -3.53 -10.11
CA LEU A 124 -6.81 -4.33 -9.21
C LEU A 124 -7.10 -5.73 -9.78
N GLU A 125 -7.36 -5.83 -11.08
CA GLU A 125 -7.47 -7.14 -11.77
C GLU A 125 -6.20 -7.97 -11.61
N CYS A 126 -5.02 -7.37 -11.79
CA CYS A 126 -3.74 -8.07 -11.62
C CYS A 126 -3.55 -8.59 -10.19
N ILE A 127 -3.85 -7.78 -9.18
CA ILE A 127 -3.74 -8.19 -7.77
C ILE A 127 -4.64 -9.38 -7.49
N ILE A 128 -5.90 -9.31 -7.90
CA ILE A 128 -6.86 -10.39 -7.63
C ILE A 128 -6.44 -11.68 -8.34
N LYS A 129 -5.97 -11.61 -9.58
CA LYS A 129 -5.47 -12.78 -10.31
C LYS A 129 -4.25 -13.40 -9.65
N GLU A 130 -3.29 -12.58 -9.21
CA GLU A 130 -2.11 -13.04 -8.48
C GLU A 130 -2.49 -13.79 -7.20
N ILE A 131 -3.41 -13.22 -6.40
CA ILE A 131 -3.92 -13.89 -5.19
C ILE A 131 -4.65 -15.20 -5.54
N LEU A 132 -5.48 -15.20 -6.56
CA LEU A 132 -6.24 -16.39 -6.97
C LEU A 132 -5.36 -17.47 -7.62
N SER A 133 -4.16 -17.11 -8.10
CA SER A 133 -3.18 -18.06 -8.65
C SER A 133 -2.41 -18.84 -7.58
N ASP A 134 -2.48 -18.41 -6.32
CA ASP A 134 -1.87 -19.15 -5.21
C ASP A 134 -2.65 -20.43 -4.93
N ASP A 135 -1.99 -21.60 -5.05
CA ASP A 135 -2.57 -22.91 -4.83
C ASP A 135 -3.26 -23.05 -3.47
N ARG A 136 -2.82 -22.29 -2.46
CA ARG A 136 -3.41 -22.28 -1.10
C ARG A 136 -4.81 -21.67 -1.07
N VAL A 137 -5.13 -20.79 -1.99
CA VAL A 137 -6.47 -20.16 -2.10
C VAL A 137 -7.49 -21.17 -2.66
N ASN A 138 -7.03 -22.21 -3.39
CA ASN A 138 -7.82 -23.34 -3.89
C ASN A 138 -9.11 -22.92 -4.60
N THR A 139 -9.01 -21.98 -5.53
CA THR A 139 -10.15 -21.45 -6.28
C THR A 139 -9.81 -21.33 -7.76
N GLN A 140 -10.77 -21.69 -8.61
CA GLN A 140 -10.62 -21.58 -10.07
C GLN A 140 -11.14 -20.24 -10.57
N TYR A 141 -10.40 -19.61 -11.46
CA TYR A 141 -10.79 -18.42 -12.20
C TYR A 141 -10.35 -18.52 -13.66
N ASN A 142 -10.83 -17.66 -14.53
CA ASN A 142 -10.39 -17.58 -15.91
C ASN A 142 -9.57 -16.28 -16.12
N GLU A 143 -8.45 -16.38 -16.84
CA GLU A 143 -7.60 -15.22 -17.17
C GLU A 143 -8.36 -14.08 -17.89
N LYS A 144 -9.46 -14.41 -18.56
CA LYS A 144 -10.32 -13.44 -19.25
C LYS A 144 -11.46 -12.92 -18.39
N ASP A 145 -11.52 -13.31 -17.11
CA ASP A 145 -12.58 -12.83 -16.22
C ASP A 145 -12.41 -11.33 -15.97
N THR A 146 -13.53 -10.62 -15.97
CA THR A 146 -13.59 -9.19 -15.70
C THR A 146 -13.44 -8.90 -14.22
N LEU A 147 -13.15 -7.62 -13.87
CA LEU A 147 -13.01 -7.21 -12.48
C LEU A 147 -14.22 -7.62 -11.62
N SER A 148 -15.45 -7.45 -12.14
CA SER A 148 -16.69 -7.85 -11.46
C SER A 148 -16.73 -9.32 -11.11
N LYS A 149 -16.25 -10.16 -12.01
CA LYS A 149 -16.21 -11.61 -11.80
C LYS A 149 -15.07 -11.99 -10.85
N LEU A 150 -13.90 -11.41 -11.04
CA LEU A 150 -12.74 -11.63 -10.20
C LEU A 150 -13.00 -11.26 -8.73
N ILE A 151 -13.60 -10.08 -8.46
CA ILE A 151 -13.95 -9.68 -7.10
C ILE A 151 -14.99 -10.60 -6.47
N SER A 152 -15.96 -11.05 -7.23
CA SER A 152 -16.93 -12.01 -6.73
C SER A 152 -16.29 -13.37 -6.40
N THR A 153 -15.32 -13.80 -7.19
CA THR A 153 -14.58 -15.06 -6.98
C THR A 153 -13.71 -14.97 -5.72
N ILE A 154 -12.92 -13.89 -5.54
CA ILE A 154 -12.06 -13.75 -4.36
C ILE A 154 -12.86 -13.56 -3.07
N CYS A 155 -13.98 -12.83 -3.10
CA CYS A 155 -14.87 -12.70 -1.94
C CYS A 155 -15.42 -14.05 -1.48
N LYS A 156 -15.76 -14.94 -2.43
CA LYS A 156 -16.19 -16.33 -2.13
C LYS A 156 -15.03 -17.17 -1.59
N ALA A 157 -13.83 -17.08 -2.21
CA ALA A 157 -12.65 -17.78 -1.74
C ALA A 157 -12.29 -17.40 -0.31
N PHE A 158 -12.39 -16.14 0.02
CA PHE A 158 -12.17 -15.59 1.37
C PHE A 158 -13.38 -15.78 2.30
N ARG A 159 -14.49 -16.35 1.83
CA ARG A 159 -15.75 -16.56 2.58
C ARG A 159 -16.29 -15.28 3.25
N LEU A 160 -16.04 -14.12 2.65
CA LEU A 160 -16.41 -12.84 3.23
C LEU A 160 -17.93 -12.65 3.41
N ASP A 161 -18.74 -13.35 2.62
CA ASP A 161 -20.21 -13.33 2.66
C ASP A 161 -20.82 -14.47 3.48
N THR A 162 -20.12 -15.59 3.63
CA THR A 162 -20.67 -16.84 4.19
C THR A 162 -20.16 -17.20 5.57
N ASP A 163 -18.97 -16.73 5.96
CA ASP A 163 -18.40 -17.06 7.26
C ASP A 163 -19.23 -16.46 8.42
N HIS A 164 -19.70 -17.32 9.30
CA HIS A 164 -20.51 -16.91 10.45
C HIS A 164 -19.73 -16.21 11.56
N SER A 165 -18.40 -16.24 11.52
CA SER A 165 -17.54 -15.52 12.46
C SER A 165 -17.53 -14.00 12.21
N PHE A 166 -17.85 -13.56 10.96
CA PHE A 166 -17.91 -12.15 10.64
C PHE A 166 -19.24 -11.51 11.08
N PRO A 167 -19.18 -10.31 11.70
CA PRO A 167 -20.35 -9.49 11.94
C PRO A 167 -21.15 -9.22 10.66
N THR A 168 -22.47 -9.14 10.79
CA THR A 168 -23.37 -8.89 9.64
C THR A 168 -23.00 -7.61 8.87
N GLU A 169 -22.49 -6.59 9.57
CA GLU A 169 -22.07 -5.32 9.02
C GLU A 169 -20.85 -5.49 8.12
N ILE A 170 -19.89 -6.31 8.51
CA ILE A 170 -18.69 -6.63 7.69
C ILE A 170 -19.12 -7.34 6.41
N LYS A 171 -20.06 -8.28 6.47
CA LYS A 171 -20.61 -8.93 5.28
C LYS A 171 -21.28 -7.94 4.32
N LYS A 172 -22.02 -6.97 4.86
CA LYS A 172 -22.63 -5.89 4.05
C LYS A 172 -21.58 -5.03 3.37
N ILE A 173 -20.48 -4.69 4.07
CA ILE A 173 -19.37 -3.93 3.50
C ILE A 173 -18.70 -4.75 2.38
N ALA A 174 -18.42 -6.05 2.59
CA ALA A 174 -17.85 -6.92 1.57
C ALA A 174 -18.72 -6.97 0.29
N ASN A 175 -20.03 -7.09 0.44
CA ASN A 175 -20.97 -7.00 -0.71
C ASN A 175 -20.94 -5.62 -1.39
N SER A 176 -20.71 -4.55 -0.63
CA SER A 176 -20.56 -3.19 -1.19
C SER A 176 -19.26 -3.05 -2.00
N LEU A 177 -18.19 -3.75 -1.64
CA LEU A 177 -16.95 -3.80 -2.45
C LEU A 177 -17.21 -4.40 -3.83
N ILE A 178 -18.00 -5.48 -3.91
CA ILE A 178 -18.37 -6.10 -5.19
C ILE A 178 -19.11 -5.08 -6.07
N ASN A 179 -20.05 -4.34 -5.50
CA ASN A 179 -20.79 -3.31 -6.24
C ASN A 179 -19.90 -2.15 -6.66
N CYS A 180 -18.95 -1.74 -5.81
CA CYS A 180 -17.97 -0.72 -6.15
C CYS A 180 -17.09 -1.14 -7.33
N CYS A 181 -16.56 -2.37 -7.32
CA CYS A 181 -15.76 -2.91 -8.42
C CYS A 181 -16.54 -3.01 -9.73
N LYS A 182 -17.82 -3.39 -9.68
CA LYS A 182 -18.71 -3.37 -10.85
C LYS A 182 -18.84 -1.96 -11.43
N ALA A 183 -19.07 -0.96 -10.57
CA ALA A 183 -19.19 0.42 -11.02
C ALA A 183 -17.88 0.96 -11.62
N ILE A 184 -16.71 0.59 -11.07
CA ILE A 184 -15.39 0.93 -11.62
C ILE A 184 -15.21 0.30 -13.00
N GLU A 185 -15.57 -0.97 -13.17
CA GLU A 185 -15.52 -1.67 -14.47
C GLU A 185 -16.47 -1.03 -15.49
N ASP A 186 -17.69 -0.69 -15.07
CA ASP A 186 -18.68 -0.02 -15.93
C ASP A 186 -18.17 1.34 -16.41
N ILE A 187 -17.53 2.13 -15.54
CA ILE A 187 -16.91 3.40 -15.91
C ILE A 187 -15.76 3.14 -16.89
N ARG A 188 -14.86 2.17 -16.60
CA ARG A 188 -13.77 1.81 -17.51
C ARG A 188 -14.30 1.45 -18.90
N SER A 189 -15.33 0.62 -18.98
CA SER A 189 -15.84 0.11 -20.26
C SER A 189 -16.69 1.14 -21.01
N SER A 190 -17.43 1.99 -20.29
CA SER A 190 -18.38 2.92 -20.89
C SER A 190 -17.88 4.37 -21.02
N LYS A 191 -16.92 4.79 -20.19
CA LYS A 191 -16.51 6.20 -20.02
C LYS A 191 -15.02 6.45 -20.19
N THR A 192 -14.23 5.46 -20.65
CA THR A 192 -12.80 5.62 -20.94
C THR A 192 -12.50 5.34 -22.41
N ILE A 193 -11.33 5.81 -22.89
CA ILE A 193 -10.87 5.68 -24.29
C ILE A 193 -10.45 4.26 -24.70
N VAL A 194 -10.43 3.30 -23.76
CA VAL A 194 -9.80 1.98 -23.93
C VAL A 194 -10.44 1.10 -25.02
N HIS A 195 -11.63 1.44 -25.53
CA HIS A 195 -12.34 0.62 -26.53
C HIS A 195 -12.59 1.37 -27.86
N GLY A 196 -11.67 2.27 -28.28
CA GLY A 196 -11.76 2.90 -29.59
C GLY A 196 -12.99 3.79 -29.80
N LYS A 197 -13.46 4.44 -28.75
CA LYS A 197 -14.58 5.37 -28.78
C LYS A 197 -14.24 6.68 -29.47
N LYS A 198 -15.24 7.34 -30.05
CA LYS A 198 -15.08 8.68 -30.64
C LYS A 198 -14.94 9.72 -29.52
N ASP A 199 -14.22 10.82 -29.80
CA ASP A 199 -13.86 11.87 -28.85
C ASP A 199 -15.04 12.52 -28.09
N ASP A 200 -16.28 12.36 -28.54
CA ASP A 200 -17.48 12.95 -27.94
C ASP A 200 -18.26 12.03 -26.96
N ASP A 201 -17.83 10.79 -26.77
CA ASP A 201 -18.56 9.81 -25.94
C ASP A 201 -18.24 9.97 -24.46
N ASN A 202 -18.83 10.95 -23.76
CA ASN A 202 -18.90 11.03 -22.27
C ASN A 202 -17.67 10.50 -21.51
N ILE A 203 -16.47 10.78 -22.02
CA ILE A 203 -15.20 10.37 -21.41
C ILE A 203 -15.01 11.14 -20.10
N VAL A 204 -14.56 10.46 -19.05
CA VAL A 204 -14.26 11.12 -17.77
C VAL A 204 -13.07 12.08 -17.97
N LYS A 205 -13.34 13.37 -17.88
CA LYS A 205 -12.34 14.44 -18.02
C LYS A 205 -12.00 15.11 -16.68
N ASN A 206 -12.80 14.89 -15.64
CA ASN A 206 -12.61 15.54 -14.34
C ASN A 206 -11.64 14.71 -13.48
N PRO A 207 -10.46 15.26 -13.11
CA PRO A 207 -9.50 14.58 -12.24
C PRO A 207 -10.09 14.13 -10.90
N LEU A 208 -11.06 14.86 -10.35
CA LEU A 208 -11.72 14.51 -9.10
C LEU A 208 -12.30 13.08 -9.11
N TYR A 209 -12.91 12.68 -10.23
CA TYR A 209 -13.47 11.32 -10.35
C TYR A 209 -12.37 10.26 -10.47
N ALA A 210 -11.28 10.58 -11.18
CA ALA A 210 -10.13 9.68 -11.25
C ALA A 210 -9.47 9.53 -9.88
N TYR A 211 -9.27 10.60 -9.13
CA TYR A 211 -8.79 10.54 -7.75
C TYR A 211 -9.69 9.67 -6.88
N PHE A 212 -11.02 9.86 -6.94
CA PHE A 212 -11.95 9.05 -6.18
C PHE A 212 -11.82 7.55 -6.50
N ILE A 213 -11.73 7.20 -7.80
CA ILE A 213 -11.62 5.81 -8.23
C ILE A 213 -10.26 5.21 -7.87
N VAL A 214 -9.16 5.92 -8.08
CA VAL A 214 -7.81 5.46 -7.71
C VAL A 214 -7.69 5.23 -6.19
N ASN A 215 -8.26 6.12 -5.38
CA ASN A 215 -8.34 5.92 -3.92
C ASN A 215 -9.20 4.73 -3.54
N SER A 216 -10.34 4.52 -4.20
CA SER A 216 -11.20 3.36 -3.97
C SER A 216 -10.47 2.05 -4.29
N VAL A 217 -9.76 2.00 -5.42
CA VAL A 217 -8.92 0.84 -5.81
C VAL A 217 -7.83 0.59 -4.78
N SER A 218 -7.15 1.63 -4.28
CA SER A 218 -6.13 1.49 -3.24
C SER A 218 -6.70 0.88 -1.96
N THR A 219 -7.86 1.37 -1.52
CA THR A 219 -8.53 0.88 -0.30
C THR A 219 -8.96 -0.57 -0.45
N ILE A 220 -9.58 -0.92 -1.58
CA ILE A 220 -10.00 -2.29 -1.88
C ILE A 220 -8.78 -3.21 -1.99
N GLY A 221 -7.76 -2.79 -2.72
CA GLY A 221 -6.54 -3.57 -2.90
C GLY A 221 -5.82 -3.83 -1.58
N LEU A 222 -5.66 -2.82 -0.72
CA LEU A 222 -5.09 -2.98 0.62
C LEU A 222 -5.87 -3.97 1.46
N PHE A 223 -7.20 -3.87 1.47
CA PHE A 223 -8.03 -4.81 2.21
C PHE A 223 -7.81 -6.25 1.74
N LEU A 224 -7.84 -6.48 0.42
CA LEU A 224 -7.64 -7.82 -0.14
C LEU A 224 -6.23 -8.38 0.16
N LEU A 225 -5.19 -7.55 0.03
CA LEU A 225 -3.82 -7.93 0.33
C LEU A 225 -3.61 -8.24 1.81
N SER A 226 -4.14 -7.40 2.70
CA SER A 226 -4.04 -7.61 4.14
C SER A 226 -4.76 -8.88 4.56
N PHE A 227 -5.97 -9.11 4.05
CA PHE A 227 -6.73 -10.33 4.30
C PHE A 227 -6.01 -11.57 3.77
N TYR A 228 -5.47 -11.49 2.55
CA TYR A 228 -4.69 -12.59 1.97
C TYR A 228 -3.45 -12.94 2.82
N LYS A 229 -2.67 -11.94 3.23
CA LYS A 229 -1.48 -12.15 4.06
C LYS A 229 -1.81 -12.75 5.43
N GLU A 230 -2.92 -12.35 6.01
CA GLU A 230 -3.40 -12.89 7.29
C GLU A 230 -3.85 -14.35 7.18
N GLN A 231 -4.62 -14.68 6.14
CA GLN A 231 -5.15 -16.04 5.95
C GLN A 231 -4.12 -17.02 5.37
N TYR A 232 -3.16 -16.51 4.59
CA TYR A 232 -2.16 -17.31 3.87
C TYR A 232 -0.75 -16.77 4.13
N PRO A 233 -0.27 -16.80 5.38
CA PRO A 233 1.07 -16.27 5.72
C PRO A 233 2.17 -17.00 4.95
N LYS A 234 3.22 -16.28 4.57
CA LYS A 234 4.40 -16.88 3.94
C LYS A 234 5.04 -17.84 4.94
N ILE A 235 5.29 -19.08 4.48
CA ILE A 235 6.04 -20.04 5.27
C ILE A 235 7.51 -19.58 5.24
N VAL A 236 7.97 -18.96 6.33
CA VAL A 236 9.39 -18.69 6.51
C VAL A 236 10.06 -20.04 6.79
N PRO A 237 11.04 -20.49 5.98
CA PRO A 237 11.80 -21.69 6.30
C PRO A 237 12.44 -21.51 7.69
N GLN A 238 12.02 -22.30 8.65
CA GLN A 238 12.75 -22.38 9.92
C GLN A 238 14.09 -23.04 9.61
N TYR A 239 15.16 -22.27 9.58
CA TYR A 239 16.50 -22.83 9.61
C TYR A 239 16.62 -23.59 10.95
N PRO A 240 17.12 -24.85 10.92
CA PRO A 240 17.35 -25.59 12.15
C PRO A 240 18.27 -24.76 13.05
N THR A 241 17.79 -24.40 14.22
CA THR A 241 18.58 -23.69 15.25
C THR A 241 19.63 -24.58 15.90
N ASP A 242 19.74 -25.84 15.46
CA ASP A 242 20.63 -26.87 16.02
C ASP A 242 21.90 -27.08 15.19
N LEU A 243 22.47 -26.01 14.62
CA LEU A 243 23.86 -26.08 14.16
C LEU A 243 24.75 -26.07 15.40
N ASN A 244 25.20 -27.27 15.81
CA ASN A 244 26.26 -27.44 16.78
C ASN A 244 27.47 -26.61 16.31
N PRO A 245 28.00 -25.68 17.13
CA PRO A 245 29.15 -24.84 16.76
C PRO A 245 30.40 -25.67 16.30
N ASN A 246 30.40 -26.97 16.54
CA ASN A 246 31.48 -27.87 16.15
C ASN A 246 31.32 -28.47 14.74
N ASP A 247 30.22 -28.21 14.01
CA ASP A 247 29.95 -28.76 12.68
C ASP A 247 30.19 -27.75 11.55
N LEU A 248 30.81 -26.60 11.83
CA LEU A 248 31.22 -25.64 10.81
C LEU A 248 32.50 -26.16 10.11
N PRO A 249 32.47 -26.41 8.78
CA PRO A 249 33.67 -26.67 8.02
C PRO A 249 34.52 -25.39 7.98
N PHE A 250 35.72 -25.47 8.48
CA PHE A 250 36.77 -24.44 8.38
C PHE A 250 37.22 -24.22 6.95
#